data_72afd7ac901e17a6b0fc168307100e5d
#
_entry.id   72afd7ac901e17a6b0fc168307100e5d
#
_cell.length_a   1.000
_cell.length_b   1.000
_cell.length_c   1.000
_cell.angle_alpha   90.00
_cell.angle_beta   90.00
_cell.angle_gamma   90.00
#
_symmetry.space_group_name_H-M   'P 1'
#
loop_
_entity.id
_entity.type
_entity.pdbx_description
1 polymer ?
#
loop_
_entity_poly.entity_id
_entity_poly.type
_entity_poly.pdbx_seq_one_letter_code
_entity_poly.pdbx_strand_id
1 'polypeptide(L)'
;EGAARSGRTLADLDLCQGAEVAFAGDDDDLAEMVAARKPGLAFSLGGMGSADTNFYNAAYARQGFAKEAAESQALWLAGRRDAAAASIPDAMVLATTLIGNESQVADRLALWRDVGISHIRLYPAGDTLDERLATLGRALDLVRGLGSSQPADGP
;
A
#
# COMPACT_ATOMS: atom_id res chain seq x y z
N GLU A 1 -8.98 -14.81 14.25
CA GLU A 1 -10.18 -15.50 14.76
C GLU A 1 -10.68 -16.59 13.81
N GLY A 2 -10.91 -16.32 12.50
CA GLY A 2 -11.47 -17.30 11.56
C GLY A 2 -10.61 -18.56 11.41
N ALA A 3 -9.30 -18.44 11.33
CA ALA A 3 -8.38 -19.58 11.27
C ALA A 3 -8.51 -20.46 12.54
N ALA A 4 -8.48 -19.82 13.71
CA ALA A 4 -8.59 -20.54 14.99
C ALA A 4 -9.91 -21.32 15.15
N ARG A 5 -11.03 -20.80 14.63
CA ARG A 5 -12.33 -21.49 14.62
C ARG A 5 -12.32 -22.78 13.79
N SER A 6 -11.45 -22.87 12.79
CA SER A 6 -11.27 -24.05 11.94
C SER A 6 -10.05 -24.89 12.32
N GLY A 7 -9.47 -24.66 13.50
CA GLY A 7 -8.29 -25.41 13.99
C GLY A 7 -7.00 -25.05 13.24
N ARG A 8 -6.96 -23.94 12.51
CA ARG A 8 -5.79 -23.45 11.75
C ARG A 8 -5.14 -22.27 12.44
N THR A 9 -3.87 -22.04 12.12
CA THR A 9 -3.09 -20.89 12.52
C THR A 9 -2.90 -19.90 11.34
N LEU A 10 -2.27 -18.75 11.54
CA LEU A 10 -1.90 -17.87 10.43
C LEU A 10 -0.85 -18.51 9.50
N ALA A 11 -0.01 -19.40 10.00
CA ALA A 11 0.97 -20.13 9.20
C ALA A 11 0.34 -21.07 8.16
N ASP A 12 -0.92 -21.46 8.36
CA ASP A 12 -1.69 -22.29 7.42
C ASP A 12 -2.43 -21.49 6.35
N LEU A 13 -2.21 -20.17 6.30
CA LEU A 13 -2.88 -19.25 5.39
C LEU A 13 -1.87 -18.49 4.51
N ASP A 14 -2.18 -18.38 3.24
CA ASP A 14 -1.51 -17.44 2.36
C ASP A 14 -2.12 -16.06 2.51
N LEU A 15 -1.33 -15.12 3.07
CA LEU A 15 -1.71 -13.73 3.19
C LEU A 15 -1.14 -12.94 2.02
N CYS A 16 -2.01 -12.56 1.08
CA CYS A 16 -1.61 -11.86 -0.13
C CYS A 16 -1.96 -10.38 -0.06
N GLN A 17 -0.96 -9.51 -0.29
CA GLN A 17 -1.12 -8.08 -0.45
C GLN A 17 -0.86 -7.66 -1.90
N GLY A 18 -1.76 -6.87 -2.49
CA GLY A 18 -1.52 -6.21 -3.77
C GLY A 18 -0.93 -4.83 -3.56
N ALA A 19 0.13 -4.47 -4.28
CA ALA A 19 0.73 -3.15 -4.18
C ALA A 19 1.32 -2.65 -5.49
N GLU A 20 1.14 -1.36 -5.75
CA GLU A 20 1.93 -0.66 -6.75
C GLU A 20 3.35 -0.49 -6.23
N VAL A 21 4.34 -0.72 -7.09
CA VAL A 21 5.75 -0.49 -6.81
C VAL A 21 6.32 0.53 -7.78
N ALA A 22 6.96 1.57 -7.23
CA ALA A 22 7.65 2.61 -7.98
C ALA A 22 8.85 3.13 -7.17
N PHE A 23 9.94 3.46 -7.87
CA PHE A 23 11.15 3.94 -7.24
C PHE A 23 11.38 5.40 -7.59
N ALA A 24 11.27 6.27 -6.61
CA ALA A 24 11.55 7.69 -6.73
C ALA A 24 13.07 7.95 -6.82
N GLY A 25 13.46 8.86 -7.69
CA GLY A 25 14.83 9.32 -7.83
C GLY A 25 15.25 10.31 -6.75
N ASP A 26 14.31 11.16 -6.34
CA ASP A 26 14.48 12.18 -5.29
C ASP A 26 13.15 12.47 -4.57
N ASP A 27 13.15 13.46 -3.68
CA ASP A 27 11.95 13.82 -2.89
C ASP A 27 10.87 14.50 -3.74
N ASP A 28 11.23 15.25 -4.77
CA ASP A 28 10.28 15.90 -5.68
C ASP A 28 9.55 14.85 -6.52
N ASP A 29 10.29 13.90 -7.07
CA ASP A 29 9.73 12.75 -7.80
C ASP A 29 8.80 11.92 -6.90
N LEU A 30 9.20 11.68 -5.65
CA LEU A 30 8.34 11.00 -4.67
C LEU A 30 7.05 11.77 -4.43
N ALA A 31 7.13 13.08 -4.28
CA ALA A 31 5.95 13.92 -4.05
C ALA A 31 4.99 13.89 -5.25
N GLU A 32 5.50 13.93 -6.48
CA GLU A 32 4.70 13.79 -7.70
C GLU A 32 4.04 12.41 -7.79
N MET A 33 4.79 11.35 -7.54
CA MET A 33 4.27 9.99 -7.51
C MET A 33 3.14 9.82 -6.50
N VAL A 34 3.29 10.35 -5.31
CA VAL A 34 2.26 10.29 -4.25
C VAL A 34 1.04 11.12 -4.64
N ALA A 35 1.24 12.35 -5.13
CA ALA A 35 0.16 13.24 -5.54
C ALA A 35 -0.72 12.60 -6.64
N ALA A 36 -0.10 11.93 -7.60
CA ALA A 36 -0.79 11.25 -8.69
C ALA A 36 -1.74 10.12 -8.23
N ARG A 37 -1.56 9.55 -7.02
CA ARG A 37 -2.40 8.49 -6.46
C ARG A 37 -3.58 8.99 -5.64
N LYS A 38 -3.52 10.22 -5.13
CA LYS A 38 -4.57 10.80 -4.27
C LYS A 38 -5.97 10.82 -4.90
N PRO A 39 -6.15 11.16 -6.20
CA PRO A 39 -7.47 11.11 -6.83
C PRO A 39 -8.10 9.72 -6.83
N GLY A 40 -7.32 8.67 -7.14
CA GLY A 40 -7.78 7.28 -7.11
C GLY A 40 -8.14 6.81 -5.71
N LEU A 41 -7.36 7.25 -4.71
CA LEU A 41 -7.64 6.94 -3.32
C LEU A 41 -8.91 7.68 -2.83
N ALA A 42 -9.09 8.97 -3.18
CA ALA A 42 -10.30 9.72 -2.88
C ALA A 42 -11.56 9.06 -3.49
N PHE A 43 -11.45 8.55 -4.72
CA PHE A 43 -12.52 7.76 -5.33
C PHE A 43 -12.84 6.50 -4.50
N SER A 44 -11.83 5.78 -4.07
CA SER A 44 -12.02 4.57 -3.26
C SER A 44 -12.69 4.88 -1.92
N LEU A 45 -12.30 5.97 -1.27
CA LEU A 45 -12.82 6.39 0.03
C LEU A 45 -14.25 6.95 -0.03
N GLY A 46 -14.60 7.62 -1.13
CA GLY A 46 -15.86 8.34 -1.24
C GLY A 46 -16.81 7.82 -2.32
N GLY A 47 -16.28 7.25 -3.40
CA GLY A 47 -17.05 6.83 -4.58
C GLY A 47 -17.36 5.34 -4.66
N MET A 48 -16.67 4.50 -3.89
CA MET A 48 -16.91 3.05 -3.90
C MET A 48 -17.82 2.64 -2.74
N GLY A 49 -18.95 2.04 -3.09
CA GLY A 49 -19.97 1.66 -2.11
C GLY A 49 -20.99 2.77 -1.87
N SER A 50 -21.59 2.80 -0.67
CA SER A 50 -22.51 3.85 -0.23
C SER A 50 -21.88 4.73 0.86
N ALA A 51 -22.58 5.81 1.23
CA ALA A 51 -22.15 6.69 2.33
C ALA A 51 -21.97 5.92 3.65
N ASP A 52 -22.81 4.91 3.89
CA ASP A 52 -22.83 4.15 5.14
C ASP A 52 -22.06 2.81 5.06
N THR A 53 -21.76 2.32 3.85
CA THR A 53 -21.09 1.04 3.63
C THR A 53 -20.00 1.17 2.58
N ASN A 54 -18.88 1.75 2.96
CA ASN A 54 -17.67 1.80 2.16
C ASN A 54 -16.56 0.99 2.83
N PHE A 55 -16.30 -0.20 2.28
CA PHE A 55 -15.27 -1.11 2.78
C PHE A 55 -13.88 -0.44 2.81
N TYR A 56 -13.50 0.30 1.78
CA TYR A 56 -12.20 0.96 1.71
C TYR A 56 -12.05 2.04 2.78
N ASN A 57 -13.09 2.88 2.95
CA ASN A 57 -13.10 3.88 4.03
C ASN A 57 -12.92 3.22 5.39
N ALA A 58 -13.71 2.16 5.69
CA ALA A 58 -13.59 1.41 6.92
C ALA A 58 -12.22 0.73 7.10
N ALA A 59 -11.57 0.29 6.01
CA ALA A 59 -10.24 -0.31 6.06
C ALA A 59 -9.16 0.72 6.45
N TYR A 60 -9.18 1.90 5.85
CA TYR A 60 -8.26 2.99 6.21
C TYR A 60 -8.53 3.54 7.61
N ALA A 61 -9.79 3.64 8.03
CA ALA A 61 -10.14 4.03 9.40
C ALA A 61 -9.50 3.09 10.45
N ARG A 62 -9.51 1.77 10.20
CA ARG A 62 -8.85 0.77 11.06
C ARG A 62 -7.33 0.88 11.08
N GLN A 63 -6.71 1.47 10.06
CA GLN A 63 -5.27 1.73 9.98
C GLN A 63 -4.85 3.05 10.67
N GLY A 64 -5.76 3.75 11.32
CA GLY A 64 -5.48 5.00 12.03
C GLY A 64 -5.83 6.26 11.25
N PHE A 65 -6.36 6.16 10.04
CA PHE A 65 -6.75 7.29 9.18
C PHE A 65 -8.26 7.59 9.22
N ALA A 66 -8.91 7.38 10.36
CA ALA A 66 -10.37 7.53 10.47
C ALA A 66 -10.86 8.94 10.14
N LYS A 67 -10.12 9.96 10.59
CA LYS A 67 -10.45 11.37 10.35
C LYS A 67 -10.31 11.72 8.87
N GLU A 68 -9.17 11.40 8.29
CA GLU A 68 -8.82 11.70 6.90
C GLU A 68 -9.73 10.95 5.91
N ALA A 69 -10.06 9.69 6.21
CA ALA A 69 -10.99 8.89 5.41
C ALA A 69 -12.40 9.48 5.44
N ALA A 70 -12.89 9.91 6.61
CA ALA A 70 -14.21 10.54 6.74
C ALA A 70 -14.26 11.91 6.07
N GLU A 71 -13.21 12.72 6.18
CA GLU A 71 -13.10 14.03 5.53
C GLU A 71 -13.11 13.90 4.00
N SER A 72 -12.27 13.02 3.46
CA SER A 72 -12.21 12.78 2.02
C SER A 72 -13.56 12.27 1.48
N GLN A 73 -14.23 11.36 2.20
CA GLN A 73 -15.56 10.87 1.82
C GLN A 73 -16.59 12.00 1.82
N ALA A 74 -16.64 12.84 2.85
CA ALA A 74 -17.57 13.94 2.94
C ALA A 74 -17.40 14.94 1.79
N LEU A 75 -16.15 15.28 1.46
CA LEU A 75 -15.82 16.14 0.31
C LEU A 75 -16.23 15.51 -1.02
N TRP A 76 -15.99 14.22 -1.19
CA TRP A 76 -16.38 13.47 -2.38
C TRP A 76 -17.89 13.48 -2.60
N LEU A 77 -18.67 13.15 -1.55
CA LEU A 77 -20.13 13.12 -1.60
C LEU A 77 -20.74 14.51 -1.83
N ALA A 78 -20.04 15.58 -1.40
CA ALA A 78 -20.38 16.96 -1.71
C ALA A 78 -20.01 17.40 -3.15
N GLY A 79 -19.49 16.49 -3.99
CA GLY A 79 -19.04 16.78 -5.36
C GLY A 79 -17.69 17.50 -5.46
N ARG A 80 -17.00 17.74 -4.34
CA ARG A 80 -15.73 18.47 -4.24
C ARG A 80 -14.53 17.52 -4.41
N ARG A 81 -14.44 16.89 -5.58
CA ARG A 81 -13.49 15.78 -5.84
C ARG A 81 -12.02 16.17 -5.70
N ASP A 82 -11.64 17.36 -6.17
CA ASP A 82 -10.26 17.85 -6.04
C ASP A 82 -9.89 18.14 -4.58
N ALA A 83 -10.83 18.70 -3.82
CA ALA A 83 -10.64 18.90 -2.39
C ALA A 83 -10.57 17.56 -1.63
N ALA A 84 -11.35 16.56 -2.04
CA ALA A 84 -11.27 15.22 -1.47
C ALA A 84 -9.89 14.58 -1.71
N ALA A 85 -9.33 14.71 -2.91
CA ALA A 85 -7.97 14.26 -3.20
C ALA A 85 -6.92 15.04 -2.40
N ALA A 86 -7.05 16.36 -2.32
CA ALA A 86 -6.13 17.23 -1.59
C ALA A 86 -6.14 16.99 -0.07
N SER A 87 -7.24 16.50 0.50
CA SER A 87 -7.34 16.19 1.93
C SER A 87 -6.60 14.92 2.34
N ILE A 88 -6.15 14.09 1.38
CA ILE A 88 -5.44 12.85 1.65
C ILE A 88 -3.97 13.13 1.98
N PRO A 89 -3.48 12.77 3.17
CA PRO A 89 -2.08 12.91 3.52
C PRO A 89 -1.21 11.90 2.78
N ASP A 90 0.04 12.23 2.51
CA ASP A 90 1.01 11.36 1.82
C ASP A 90 1.19 10.03 2.55
N ALA A 91 1.23 10.07 3.88
CA ALA A 91 1.33 8.87 4.71
C ALA A 91 0.24 7.85 4.43
N MET A 92 -0.97 8.29 4.06
CA MET A 92 -2.09 7.41 3.73
C MET A 92 -1.90 6.67 2.40
N VAL A 93 -1.29 7.33 1.41
CA VAL A 93 -0.88 6.72 0.14
C VAL A 93 0.25 5.72 0.39
N LEU A 94 1.28 6.16 1.11
CA LEU A 94 2.48 5.36 1.38
C LEU A 94 2.20 4.13 2.26
N ALA A 95 1.16 4.16 3.08
CA ALA A 95 0.80 3.03 3.94
C ALA A 95 0.44 1.76 3.15
N THR A 96 -0.06 1.90 1.93
CA THR A 96 -0.60 0.78 1.13
C THR A 96 0.11 0.57 -0.21
N THR A 97 1.21 1.30 -0.46
CA THR A 97 2.00 1.21 -1.68
C THR A 97 3.47 0.88 -1.38
N LEU A 98 4.19 0.44 -2.38
CA LEU A 98 5.65 0.27 -2.37
C LEU A 98 6.30 1.39 -3.20
N ILE A 99 5.94 2.65 -2.88
CA ILE A 99 6.47 3.85 -3.54
C ILE A 99 7.50 4.52 -2.64
N GLY A 100 8.66 4.86 -3.18
CA GLY A 100 9.73 5.51 -2.45
C GLY A 100 11.11 5.24 -3.04
N ASN A 101 12.17 5.68 -2.36
CA ASN A 101 13.51 5.21 -2.67
C ASN A 101 13.68 3.73 -2.26
N GLU A 102 14.80 3.12 -2.63
CA GLU A 102 15.04 1.69 -2.36
C GLU A 102 14.97 1.33 -0.87
N SER A 103 15.50 2.18 0.00
CA SER A 103 15.45 1.96 1.45
C SER A 103 14.01 1.97 1.97
N GLN A 104 13.21 2.95 1.56
CA GLN A 104 11.80 3.06 1.97
C GLN A 104 10.96 1.88 1.51
N VAL A 105 11.21 1.40 0.28
CA VAL A 105 10.54 0.21 -0.26
C VAL A 105 10.99 -1.05 0.49
N ALA A 106 12.29 -1.21 0.76
CA ALA A 106 12.82 -2.33 1.52
C ALA A 106 12.26 -2.39 2.95
N ASP A 107 12.21 -1.24 3.65
CA ASP A 107 11.65 -1.14 5.00
C ASP A 107 10.18 -1.56 5.03
N ARG A 108 9.41 -1.17 4.02
CA ARG A 108 8.00 -1.55 3.92
C ARG A 108 7.81 -3.03 3.61
N LEU A 109 8.62 -3.58 2.72
CA LEU A 109 8.63 -5.02 2.44
C LEU A 109 8.98 -5.82 3.70
N ALA A 110 9.99 -5.37 4.48
CA ALA A 110 10.35 -5.98 5.75
C ALA A 110 9.17 -5.93 6.75
N LEU A 111 8.53 -4.76 6.90
CA LEU A 111 7.35 -4.61 7.75
C LEU A 111 6.22 -5.57 7.35
N TRP A 112 5.92 -5.70 6.06
CA TRP A 112 4.87 -6.59 5.58
C TRP A 112 5.21 -8.07 5.80
N ARG A 113 6.46 -8.47 5.59
CA ARG A 113 6.95 -9.81 5.97
C ARG A 113 6.74 -10.09 7.45
N ASP A 114 7.12 -9.14 8.31
CA ASP A 114 7.12 -9.31 9.78
C ASP A 114 5.69 -9.37 10.35
N VAL A 115 4.70 -8.78 9.67
CA VAL A 115 3.28 -8.94 10.02
C VAL A 115 2.63 -10.17 9.36
N GLY A 116 3.40 -10.98 8.63
CA GLY A 116 2.96 -12.27 8.10
C GLY A 116 2.42 -12.26 6.67
N ILE A 117 2.63 -11.18 5.90
CA ILE A 117 2.33 -11.22 4.46
C ILE A 117 3.27 -12.21 3.79
N SER A 118 2.72 -13.29 3.24
CA SER A 118 3.47 -14.37 2.59
C SER A 118 3.63 -14.17 1.09
N HIS A 119 2.70 -13.44 0.48
CA HIS A 119 2.69 -13.18 -0.97
C HIS A 119 2.40 -11.72 -1.27
N ILE A 120 3.13 -11.16 -2.25
CA ILE A 120 2.90 -9.79 -2.74
C ILE A 120 2.63 -9.85 -4.23
N ARG A 121 1.48 -9.32 -4.65
CA ARG A 121 1.17 -9.09 -6.05
C ARG A 121 1.60 -7.69 -6.42
N LEU A 122 2.68 -7.56 -7.20
CA LEU A 122 3.24 -6.28 -7.61
C LEU A 122 2.56 -5.75 -8.87
N TYR A 123 2.32 -4.44 -8.87
CA TYR A 123 1.93 -3.65 -10.04
C TYR A 123 3.08 -2.67 -10.31
N PRO A 124 4.05 -3.03 -11.18
CA PRO A 124 5.21 -2.19 -11.44
C PRO A 124 4.82 -0.94 -12.24
N ALA A 125 5.29 0.21 -11.78
CA ALA A 125 5.19 1.46 -12.51
C ALA A 125 6.12 1.46 -13.73
N GLY A 126 5.74 2.22 -14.76
CA GLY A 126 6.46 2.40 -16.02
C GLY A 126 5.49 2.55 -17.18
N ASP A 127 5.84 3.39 -18.15
CA ASP A 127 5.04 3.65 -19.34
C ASP A 127 5.27 2.56 -20.40
N THR A 128 6.47 2.03 -20.46
CA THR A 128 6.89 0.97 -21.37
C THR A 128 7.03 -0.38 -20.66
N LEU A 129 7.07 -1.45 -21.45
CA LEU A 129 7.33 -2.79 -20.92
C LEU A 129 8.71 -2.87 -20.25
N ASP A 130 9.73 -2.27 -20.87
CA ASP A 130 11.10 -2.32 -20.37
C ASP A 130 11.22 -1.61 -19.01
N GLU A 131 10.57 -0.46 -18.83
CA GLU A 131 10.52 0.25 -17.55
C GLU A 131 9.81 -0.56 -16.47
N ARG A 132 8.70 -1.20 -16.81
CA ARG A 132 7.98 -2.09 -15.86
C ARG A 132 8.82 -3.30 -15.47
N LEU A 133 9.56 -3.89 -16.42
CA LEU A 133 10.47 -4.98 -16.14
C LEU A 133 11.64 -4.54 -15.26
N ALA A 134 12.20 -3.34 -15.50
CA ALA A 134 13.25 -2.77 -14.66
C ALA A 134 12.75 -2.52 -13.23
N THR A 135 11.57 -1.92 -13.09
CA THR A 135 10.93 -1.69 -11.77
C THR A 135 10.69 -3.02 -11.04
N LEU A 136 10.17 -4.02 -11.74
CA LEU A 136 9.94 -5.35 -11.17
C LEU A 136 11.26 -6.01 -10.74
N GLY A 137 12.30 -5.92 -11.57
CA GLY A 137 13.65 -6.46 -11.27
C GLY A 137 14.20 -5.89 -9.98
N ARG A 138 14.18 -4.55 -9.83
CA ARG A 138 14.61 -3.87 -8.59
C ARG A 138 13.82 -4.35 -7.36
N ALA A 139 12.49 -4.45 -7.47
CA ALA A 139 11.65 -4.94 -6.37
C ALA A 139 11.98 -6.38 -5.98
N LEU A 140 12.21 -7.27 -6.95
CA LEU A 140 12.59 -8.66 -6.70
C LEU A 140 13.97 -8.78 -6.04
N ASP A 141 14.93 -7.90 -6.38
CA ASP A 141 16.25 -7.88 -5.75
C ASP A 141 16.15 -7.48 -4.27
N LEU A 142 15.29 -6.49 -3.93
CA LEU A 142 15.01 -6.14 -2.54
C LEU A 142 14.38 -7.31 -1.77
N VAL A 143 13.41 -8.00 -2.35
CA VAL A 143 12.79 -9.18 -1.71
C VAL A 143 13.82 -10.29 -1.45
N ARG A 144 14.71 -10.56 -2.40
CA ARG A 144 15.81 -11.53 -2.22
C ARG A 144 16.76 -11.13 -1.10
N GLY A 145 17.08 -9.82 -1.01
CA GLY A 145 17.91 -9.25 0.07
C GLY A 145 17.30 -9.48 1.44
N LEU A 146 15.99 -9.37 1.59
CA LEU A 146 15.29 -9.61 2.85
C LEU A 146 15.37 -11.08 3.31
N GLY A 147 15.37 -12.04 2.37
CA GLY A 147 15.49 -13.48 2.69
C GLY A 147 16.90 -13.87 3.17
N SER A 148 17.92 -13.10 2.78
CA SER A 148 19.32 -13.34 3.17
C SER A 148 19.66 -12.79 4.56
N SER A 149 18.79 -11.98 5.14
CA SER A 149 19.01 -11.29 6.43
C SER A 149 18.40 -12.03 7.62
N GLN A 150 18.00 -13.29 7.48
CA GLN A 150 17.53 -14.09 8.61
C GLN A 150 18.75 -14.36 9.53
N PRO A 151 18.72 -13.94 10.82
CA PRO A 151 19.79 -14.28 11.73
C PRO A 151 19.92 -15.79 11.81
N ALA A 152 21.16 -16.26 11.67
CA ALA A 152 21.47 -17.67 11.90
C ALA A 152 20.93 -18.06 13.26
N ASP A 153 20.09 -19.12 13.31
CA ASP A 153 19.56 -19.68 14.54
C ASP A 153 20.69 -19.77 15.58
N GLY A 154 20.52 -19.07 16.69
CA GLY A 154 21.36 -19.23 17.88
C GLY A 154 21.12 -20.61 18.49
N PRO A 155 22.08 -21.16 19.18
CA PRO A 155 22.12 -22.54 19.65
C PRO A 155 21.04 -22.89 20.65
#